data_023f7d1c5473446914211b0be5b631bf
#
_entry.id   023f7d1c5473446914211b0be5b631bf
#
_cell.length_a   1.000
_cell.length_b   1.000
_cell.length_c   1.000
_cell.angle_alpha   90.00
_cell.angle_beta   90.00
_cell.angle_gamma   90.00
#
_symmetry.space_group_name_H-M   'P 1'
#
loop_
_entity.id
_entity.type
_entity.pdbx_description
1 polymer ?
#
loop_
_entity_poly.entity_id
_entity_poly.type
_entity_poly.pdbx_seq_one_letter_code
_entity_poly.pdbx_strand_id
1 'polypeptide(L)'
;MNISIASEKHIKYAEIISETIKSSAKESDIGIALRTPEYLIKKIKNKNAIICTNKNEFVGFCYIEIWEHGNYVANSGLIVSPKYRGQGIAKKIKRKAFNYSKIKYPNTKIFGITTSLPVMKINDSLGYKPVTFSELTSDDDFWKG
;
A
#
# COMPACT_ATOMS: atom_id res chain seq x y z
N MET A 1 -9.73 7.33 -15.48
CA MET A 1 -9.25 6.74 -14.21
C MET A 1 -8.26 7.68 -13.54
N ASN A 2 -8.42 7.92 -12.26
CA ASN A 2 -7.61 8.90 -11.54
C ASN A 2 -6.81 8.27 -10.41
N ILE A 3 -5.48 8.33 -10.48
CA ILE A 3 -4.58 7.86 -9.43
C ILE A 3 -3.97 9.08 -8.76
N SER A 4 -4.19 9.22 -7.45
CA SER A 4 -3.76 10.39 -6.70
C SER A 4 -3.40 10.06 -5.26
N ILE A 5 -2.77 11.02 -4.59
CA ILE A 5 -2.57 10.94 -3.15
C ILE A 5 -3.94 11.08 -2.50
N ALA A 6 -4.30 10.13 -1.63
CA ALA A 6 -5.59 10.15 -0.97
C ALA A 6 -5.70 11.37 -0.04
N SER A 7 -6.86 11.97 -0.01
CA SER A 7 -7.17 13.16 0.78
C SER A 7 -8.55 13.04 1.42
N GLU A 8 -8.97 14.05 2.17
CA GLU A 8 -10.23 14.01 2.92
C GLU A 8 -11.45 13.63 2.07
N LYS A 9 -11.49 14.03 0.80
CA LYS A 9 -12.59 13.66 -0.10
C LYS A 9 -12.68 12.16 -0.36
N HIS A 10 -11.64 11.39 -0.01
CA HIS A 10 -11.59 9.95 -0.20
C HIS A 10 -11.96 9.17 1.06
N ILE A 11 -12.25 9.84 2.18
CA ILE A 11 -12.62 9.18 3.44
C ILE A 11 -13.88 8.31 3.24
N LYS A 12 -14.77 8.73 2.37
CA LYS A 12 -15.99 7.97 2.05
C LYS A 12 -15.73 6.56 1.52
N TYR A 13 -14.51 6.29 1.04
CA TYR A 13 -14.15 4.97 0.52
C TYR A 13 -13.54 4.03 1.58
N ALA A 14 -13.35 4.50 2.82
CA ALA A 14 -12.65 3.70 3.84
C ALA A 14 -13.29 2.35 4.09
N GLU A 15 -14.62 2.27 4.14
CA GLU A 15 -15.32 1.01 4.37
C GLU A 15 -15.13 0.04 3.20
N ILE A 16 -15.27 0.50 1.96
CA ILE A 16 -15.09 -0.37 0.79
C ILE A 16 -13.63 -0.83 0.66
N ILE A 17 -12.68 0.01 1.03
CA ILE A 17 -11.27 -0.36 1.05
C ILE A 17 -11.05 -1.48 2.06
N SER A 18 -11.55 -1.33 3.28
CA SER A 18 -11.45 -2.35 4.34
C SER A 18 -12.07 -3.67 3.90
N GLU A 19 -13.26 -3.63 3.30
CA GLU A 19 -13.94 -4.82 2.79
C GLU A 19 -13.16 -5.48 1.66
N THR A 20 -12.56 -4.69 0.77
CA THR A 20 -11.77 -5.21 -0.35
C THR A 20 -10.52 -5.91 0.15
N ILE A 21 -9.84 -5.34 1.17
CA ILE A 21 -8.68 -5.97 1.81
C ILE A 21 -9.09 -7.33 2.40
N LYS A 22 -10.20 -7.36 3.12
CA LYS A 22 -10.71 -8.57 3.75
C LYS A 22 -11.04 -9.66 2.74
N SER A 23 -11.72 -9.29 1.66
CA SER A 23 -12.07 -10.22 0.58
C SER A 23 -10.83 -10.76 -0.13
N SER A 24 -9.85 -9.89 -0.40
CA SER A 24 -8.60 -10.29 -1.06
C SER A 24 -7.80 -11.25 -0.19
N ALA A 25 -7.76 -11.03 1.11
CA ALA A 25 -7.07 -11.92 2.05
C ALA A 25 -7.70 -13.31 2.05
N LYS A 26 -9.03 -13.40 2.00
CA LYS A 26 -9.75 -14.68 1.97
C LYS A 26 -9.53 -15.44 0.66
N GLU A 27 -9.60 -14.72 -0.47
CA GLU A 27 -9.48 -15.33 -1.80
C GLU A 27 -8.11 -15.94 -2.05
N SER A 28 -7.07 -15.28 -1.60
CA SER A 28 -5.69 -15.62 -1.98
C SER A 28 -4.91 -16.35 -0.91
N ASP A 29 -5.45 -16.49 0.30
CA ASP A 29 -4.74 -17.03 1.45
C ASP A 29 -3.39 -16.35 1.65
N ILE A 30 -3.27 -15.08 1.26
CA ILE A 30 -2.07 -14.29 1.47
C ILE A 30 -2.21 -13.47 2.74
N GLY A 31 -1.09 -13.26 3.42
CA GLY A 31 -1.05 -12.56 4.68
C GLY A 31 -1.17 -11.05 4.54
N ILE A 32 -2.25 -10.57 3.94
CA ILE A 32 -2.55 -9.14 3.96
C ILE A 32 -3.12 -8.80 5.33
N ALA A 33 -2.51 -7.84 6.01
CA ALA A 33 -3.00 -7.40 7.30
C ALA A 33 -4.38 -6.75 7.16
N LEU A 34 -5.36 -7.25 7.93
CA LEU A 34 -6.68 -6.66 7.95
C LEU A 34 -6.61 -5.29 8.62
N ARG A 35 -7.27 -4.31 8.02
CA ARG A 35 -7.28 -2.94 8.54
C ARG A 35 -8.70 -2.44 8.70
N THR A 36 -8.95 -1.76 9.82
CA THR A 36 -10.25 -1.16 10.10
C THR A 36 -10.45 0.10 9.26
N PRO A 37 -11.71 0.52 9.01
CA PRO A 37 -11.94 1.80 8.35
C PRO A 37 -11.29 2.98 9.08
N GLU A 38 -11.28 2.97 10.40
CA GLU A 38 -10.65 4.01 11.22
C GLU A 38 -9.15 4.13 10.96
N TYR A 39 -8.46 3.00 10.87
CA TYR A 39 -7.04 2.96 10.52
C TYR A 39 -6.79 3.58 9.14
N LEU A 40 -7.62 3.22 8.18
CA LEU A 40 -7.49 3.71 6.80
C LEU A 40 -7.79 5.21 6.71
N ILE A 41 -8.79 5.69 7.46
CA ILE A 41 -9.10 7.12 7.52
C ILE A 41 -7.89 7.90 8.04
N LYS A 42 -7.21 7.38 9.05
CA LYS A 42 -6.01 8.03 9.59
C LYS A 42 -4.90 8.13 8.54
N LYS A 43 -4.68 7.07 7.77
CA LYS A 43 -3.71 7.09 6.66
C LYS A 43 -4.09 8.12 5.60
N ILE A 44 -5.37 8.19 5.26
CA ILE A 44 -5.88 9.16 4.28
C ILE A 44 -5.69 10.59 4.77
N LYS A 45 -6.04 10.88 6.02
CA LYS A 45 -5.88 12.22 6.62
C LYS A 45 -4.43 12.65 6.68
N ASN A 46 -3.52 11.73 6.93
CA ASN A 46 -2.08 12.00 7.02
C ASN A 46 -1.41 12.04 5.64
N LYS A 47 -2.17 11.86 4.57
CA LYS A 47 -1.66 11.77 3.19
C LYS A 47 -0.61 10.68 3.03
N ASN A 48 -0.83 9.54 3.70
CA ASN A 48 0.02 8.36 3.63
C ASN A 48 -0.67 7.22 2.88
N ALA A 49 -1.36 7.58 1.80
CA ALA A 49 -2.06 6.60 0.98
C ALA A 49 -2.19 7.10 -0.46
N ILE A 50 -2.23 6.15 -1.38
CA ILE A 50 -2.49 6.40 -2.80
C ILE A 50 -3.82 5.72 -3.13
N ILE A 51 -4.68 6.40 -3.87
CA ILE A 51 -5.98 5.87 -4.24
C ILE A 51 -6.21 6.01 -5.75
N CYS A 52 -6.89 5.03 -6.32
CA CYS A 52 -7.37 5.08 -7.70
C CYS A 52 -8.89 5.05 -7.70
N THR A 53 -9.50 5.97 -8.42
CA THR A 53 -10.95 6.04 -8.58
C THR A 53 -11.31 6.18 -10.05
N ASN A 54 -12.53 5.79 -10.38
CA ASN A 54 -13.10 5.96 -11.72
C ASN A 54 -14.55 6.44 -11.59
N LYS A 55 -14.80 7.71 -11.92
CA LYS A 55 -16.14 8.29 -11.85
C LYS A 55 -16.84 8.04 -10.51
N ASN A 56 -16.15 8.37 -9.42
CA ASN A 56 -16.63 8.18 -8.05
C ASN A 56 -16.76 6.71 -7.61
N GLU A 57 -16.15 5.80 -8.34
CA GLU A 57 -16.08 4.39 -7.96
C GLU A 57 -14.68 4.06 -7.48
N PHE A 58 -14.56 3.32 -6.37
CA PHE A 58 -13.27 2.87 -5.86
C PHE A 58 -12.66 1.82 -6.80
N VAL A 59 -11.41 2.00 -7.17
CA VAL A 59 -10.67 1.10 -8.06
C VAL A 59 -9.52 0.40 -7.35
N GLY A 60 -8.69 1.13 -6.62
CA GLY A 60 -7.52 0.54 -5.95
C GLY A 60 -6.91 1.45 -4.91
N PHE A 61 -6.00 0.88 -4.10
CA PHE A 61 -5.46 1.56 -2.93
C PHE A 61 -4.10 0.98 -2.55
N CYS A 62 -3.27 1.80 -1.92
CA CYS A 62 -2.01 1.39 -1.31
C CYS A 62 -1.69 2.40 -0.21
N TYR A 63 -1.20 1.94 0.95
CA TYR A 63 -0.86 2.87 2.02
C TYR A 63 0.62 2.77 2.40
N ILE A 64 1.10 3.78 3.13
CA ILE A 64 2.49 3.94 3.54
C ILE A 64 2.60 3.71 5.03
N GLU A 65 3.47 2.80 5.44
CA GLU A 65 3.84 2.56 6.83
C GLU A 65 5.22 3.16 7.09
N ILE A 66 5.38 3.77 8.26
CA ILE A 66 6.63 4.43 8.65
C ILE A 66 7.10 3.84 9.97
N TRP A 67 8.39 3.48 10.05
CA TRP A 67 9.01 2.97 11.28
C TRP A 67 10.28 3.74 11.60
N GLU A 68 10.71 3.66 12.86
CA GLU A 68 11.96 4.25 13.36
C GLU A 68 12.08 5.74 13.03
N HIS A 69 11.04 6.51 13.41
CA HIS A 69 11.02 7.96 13.23
C HIS A 69 11.26 8.40 11.77
N GLY A 70 10.77 7.58 10.82
CA GLY A 70 10.87 7.90 9.40
C GLY A 70 12.10 7.36 8.70
N ASN A 71 12.88 6.47 9.34
CA ASN A 71 14.05 5.85 8.71
C ASN A 71 13.69 4.73 7.75
N TYR A 72 12.53 4.08 7.96
CA TYR A 72 12.05 2.98 7.13
C TYR A 72 10.63 3.26 6.67
N VAL A 73 10.38 3.07 5.39
CA VAL A 73 9.06 3.28 4.78
C VAL A 73 8.68 2.03 3.99
N ALA A 74 7.49 1.51 4.23
CA ALA A 74 6.96 0.41 3.45
C ALA A 74 5.71 0.85 2.70
N ASN A 75 5.60 0.43 1.45
CA ASN A 75 4.37 0.57 0.67
C ASN A 75 3.63 -0.76 0.79
N SER A 76 2.47 -0.76 1.42
CA SER A 76 1.73 -1.97 1.75
C SER A 76 0.24 -1.81 1.51
N GLY A 77 -0.52 -2.91 1.69
CA GLY A 77 -1.96 -2.89 1.50
C GLY A 77 -2.39 -2.65 0.06
N LEU A 78 -1.55 -3.02 -0.91
CA LEU A 78 -1.88 -2.84 -2.32
C LEU A 78 -3.04 -3.75 -2.70
N ILE A 79 -4.16 -3.15 -3.07
CA ILE A 79 -5.35 -3.86 -3.50
C ILE A 79 -5.97 -3.19 -4.73
N VAL A 80 -6.62 -3.99 -5.55
CA VAL A 80 -7.41 -3.53 -6.69
C VAL A 80 -8.77 -4.21 -6.62
N SER A 81 -9.83 -3.43 -6.80
CA SER A 81 -11.20 -3.96 -6.84
C SER A 81 -11.28 -5.06 -7.90
N PRO A 82 -11.96 -6.19 -7.59
CA PRO A 82 -12.04 -7.32 -8.53
C PRO A 82 -12.48 -6.94 -9.95
N LYS A 83 -13.40 -6.00 -10.07
CA LYS A 83 -13.91 -5.49 -11.35
C LYS A 83 -12.80 -4.91 -12.25
N TYR A 84 -11.74 -4.41 -11.65
CA TYR A 84 -10.67 -3.70 -12.37
C TYR A 84 -9.35 -4.47 -12.43
N ARG A 85 -9.31 -5.70 -11.96
CA ARG A 85 -8.09 -6.51 -11.99
C ARG A 85 -7.70 -6.88 -13.44
N GLY A 86 -6.41 -7.11 -13.64
CA GLY A 86 -5.89 -7.51 -14.95
C GLY A 86 -5.65 -6.38 -15.93
N GLN A 87 -5.71 -5.13 -15.48
CA GLN A 87 -5.53 -3.94 -16.33
C GLN A 87 -4.25 -3.15 -16.04
N GLY A 88 -3.34 -3.71 -15.24
CA GLY A 88 -2.08 -3.04 -14.90
C GLY A 88 -2.22 -1.90 -13.88
N ILE A 89 -3.35 -1.78 -13.22
CA ILE A 89 -3.63 -0.68 -12.26
C ILE A 89 -2.77 -0.82 -11.02
N ALA A 90 -2.58 -2.04 -10.51
CA ALA A 90 -1.77 -2.29 -9.31
C ALA A 90 -0.35 -1.75 -9.50
N LYS A 91 0.27 -1.97 -10.65
CA LYS A 91 1.61 -1.48 -10.96
C LYS A 91 1.64 0.05 -10.98
N LYS A 92 0.63 0.69 -11.53
CA LYS A 92 0.54 2.16 -11.60
C LYS A 92 0.39 2.76 -10.21
N ILE A 93 -0.44 2.16 -9.35
CA ILE A 93 -0.62 2.60 -7.97
C ILE A 93 0.69 2.46 -7.20
N LYS A 94 1.35 1.31 -7.32
CA LYS A 94 2.60 1.02 -6.63
C LYS A 94 3.72 1.97 -7.06
N ARG A 95 3.81 2.25 -8.34
CA ARG A 95 4.79 3.21 -8.88
C ARG A 95 4.58 4.59 -8.28
N LYS A 96 3.33 5.04 -8.20
CA LYS A 96 3.02 6.33 -7.59
C LYS A 96 3.37 6.35 -6.11
N ALA A 97 3.06 5.28 -5.39
CA ALA A 97 3.39 5.15 -3.97
C ALA A 97 4.90 5.21 -3.75
N PHE A 98 5.67 4.50 -4.56
CA PHE A 98 7.13 4.49 -4.50
C PHE A 98 7.71 5.88 -4.73
N ASN A 99 7.30 6.53 -5.81
CA ASN A 99 7.80 7.86 -6.15
C ASN A 99 7.39 8.91 -5.10
N TYR A 100 6.17 8.84 -4.61
CA TYR A 100 5.69 9.74 -3.57
C TYR A 100 6.46 9.53 -2.26
N SER A 101 6.74 8.27 -1.89
CA SER A 101 7.51 7.96 -0.70
C SER A 101 8.93 8.53 -0.77
N LYS A 102 9.56 8.48 -1.94
CA LYS A 102 10.89 9.08 -2.15
C LYS A 102 10.87 10.59 -1.94
N ILE A 103 9.82 11.25 -2.38
CA ILE A 103 9.68 12.71 -2.26
C ILE A 103 9.38 13.11 -0.81
N LYS A 104 8.43 12.41 -0.18
CA LYS A 104 7.98 12.71 1.18
C LYS A 104 8.99 12.33 2.24
N TYR A 105 9.73 11.24 2.01
CA TYR A 105 10.70 10.68 2.97
C TYR A 105 12.04 10.44 2.27
N PRO A 106 12.77 11.50 1.89
CA PRO A 106 13.92 11.40 0.96
C PRO A 106 15.12 10.62 1.50
N ASN A 107 15.28 10.52 2.81
CA ASN A 107 16.44 9.85 3.43
C ASN A 107 16.08 8.49 4.03
N THR A 108 15.00 7.86 3.55
CA THR A 108 14.53 6.59 4.09
C THR A 108 14.82 5.44 3.14
N LYS A 109 14.84 4.22 3.71
CA LYS A 109 14.83 2.99 2.92
C LYS A 109 13.38 2.63 2.62
N ILE A 110 13.07 2.41 1.35
CA ILE A 110 11.71 2.10 0.89
C ILE A 110 11.65 0.65 0.43
N PHE A 111 10.67 -0.10 0.94
CA PHE A 111 10.48 -1.49 0.54
C PHE A 111 9.00 -1.85 0.52
N GLY A 112 8.66 -2.90 -0.24
CA GLY A 112 7.32 -3.47 -0.26
C GLY A 112 7.35 -4.81 0.45
N ILE A 113 6.46 -5.01 1.42
CA ILE A 113 6.33 -6.28 2.13
C ILE A 113 5.12 -7.02 1.56
N THR A 114 5.36 -8.21 0.98
CA THR A 114 4.28 -9.02 0.45
C THR A 114 4.67 -10.50 0.38
N THR A 115 3.67 -11.36 0.48
CA THR A 115 3.82 -12.79 0.19
C THR A 115 3.21 -13.14 -1.17
N SER A 116 2.60 -12.18 -1.84
CA SER A 116 1.98 -12.38 -3.16
C SER A 116 3.04 -12.36 -4.27
N LEU A 117 3.12 -13.44 -5.05
CA LEU A 117 4.05 -13.50 -6.18
C LEU A 117 3.81 -12.40 -7.23
N PRO A 118 2.56 -12.11 -7.64
CA PRO A 118 2.32 -11.00 -8.55
C PRO A 118 2.81 -9.65 -8.03
N VAL A 119 2.63 -9.37 -6.74
CA VAL A 119 3.12 -8.13 -6.13
C VAL A 119 4.63 -8.12 -6.02
N MET A 120 5.28 -9.26 -5.76
CA MET A 120 6.74 -9.38 -5.78
C MET A 120 7.30 -9.01 -7.15
N LYS A 121 6.66 -9.44 -8.22
CA LYS A 121 7.08 -9.09 -9.58
C LYS A 121 6.92 -7.60 -9.87
N ILE A 122 5.85 -6.99 -9.39
CA ILE A 122 5.64 -5.54 -9.50
C ILE A 122 6.74 -4.80 -8.74
N ASN A 123 7.04 -5.21 -7.51
CA ASN A 123 8.07 -4.58 -6.69
C ASN A 123 9.43 -4.67 -7.38
N ASP A 124 9.79 -5.84 -7.90
CA ASP A 124 11.06 -6.04 -8.61
C ASP A 124 11.16 -5.11 -9.81
N SER A 125 10.09 -4.99 -10.60
CA SER A 125 10.07 -4.13 -11.78
C SER A 125 10.23 -2.64 -11.46
N LEU A 126 9.90 -2.23 -10.22
CA LEU A 126 10.01 -0.85 -9.77
C LEU A 126 11.32 -0.55 -9.04
N GLY A 127 12.17 -1.56 -8.83
CA GLY A 127 13.46 -1.38 -8.19
C GLY A 127 13.51 -1.67 -6.69
N TYR A 128 12.44 -2.20 -6.10
CA TYR A 128 12.50 -2.71 -4.74
C TYR A 128 13.38 -3.95 -4.72
N LYS A 129 14.33 -4.00 -3.82
CA LYS A 129 15.19 -5.17 -3.68
C LYS A 129 14.54 -6.22 -2.80
N PRO A 130 14.49 -7.50 -3.23
CA PRO A 130 14.04 -8.56 -2.34
C PRO A 130 15.08 -8.75 -1.24
N VAL A 131 14.60 -8.77 0.01
CA VAL A 131 15.46 -9.00 1.19
C VAL A 131 14.72 -9.93 2.14
N THR A 132 15.48 -10.69 2.95
CA THR A 132 14.87 -11.45 4.03
C THR A 132 14.53 -10.50 5.18
N PHE A 133 13.62 -10.92 6.06
CA PHE A 133 13.27 -10.09 7.21
C PHE A 133 14.49 -9.76 8.07
N SER A 134 15.41 -10.70 8.24
CA SER A 134 16.63 -10.48 9.02
C SER A 134 17.58 -9.44 8.41
N GLU A 135 17.48 -9.21 7.10
CA GLU A 135 18.29 -8.21 6.40
C GLU A 135 17.74 -6.80 6.49
N LEU A 136 16.43 -6.65 6.83
CA LEU A 136 15.79 -5.34 6.88
C LEU A 136 16.29 -4.52 8.06
N THR A 137 16.20 -5.08 9.24
CA THR A 137 16.62 -4.41 10.48
C THR A 137 16.66 -5.40 11.64
N SER A 138 17.51 -5.13 12.63
CA SER A 138 17.51 -5.84 13.91
C SER A 138 16.68 -5.10 14.96
N ASP A 139 16.06 -3.99 14.61
CA ASP A 139 15.27 -3.19 15.52
C ASP A 139 13.95 -3.88 15.87
N ASP A 140 13.72 -4.10 17.16
CA ASP A 140 12.50 -4.75 17.64
C ASP A 140 11.24 -3.95 17.31
N ASP A 141 11.32 -2.63 17.29
CA ASP A 141 10.17 -1.77 16.98
C ASP A 141 9.68 -1.97 15.54
N PHE A 142 10.60 -2.24 14.62
CA PHE A 142 10.25 -2.54 13.23
C PHE A 142 9.33 -3.77 13.15
N TRP A 143 9.64 -4.81 13.92
CA TRP A 143 8.89 -6.08 13.88
C TRP A 143 7.58 -6.03 14.66
N LYS A 144 7.46 -5.11 15.61
CA LYS A 144 6.23 -4.90 16.40
C LYS A 144 5.22 -3.98 15.71
N GLY A 145 5.68 -3.17 14.81
CA GLY A 145 4.86 -2.24 14.06
C GLY A 145 3.99 -2.96 13.06
#